data_d93a48a39fcdf29a04f5c2fe0d430528
#
_entry.id   d93a48a39fcdf29a04f5c2fe0d430528
#
_cell.length_a   1.000
_cell.length_b   1.000
_cell.length_c   1.000
_cell.angle_alpha   90.00
_cell.angle_beta   90.00
_cell.angle_gamma   90.00
#
_symmetry.space_group_name_H-M   'P 1'
#
loop_
_entity.id
_entity.type
_entity.pdbx_description
1 polymer ?
#
loop_
_entity_poly.entity_id
_entity_poly.type
_entity_poly.pdbx_seq_one_letter_code
_entity_poly.pdbx_strand_id
1 'polypeptide(L)'
;MPRTFDPISKHAKNYALSFDRLYNPIRDAMTAMPPLESRGNRPLQMSFEEHLKALIFFHLEEHVSAQHLLQALEEDDFARTQIAPKGGIKKSSFSEATNTRGLEQFMYIFEHVQKQASHVLPDYHPDLGKLVAIDGSLIDATLSMQWADYRKGAKKAKTHIGFDLNRGIPRKIFFTNGKGAERPFVTQILSPGETGVTDRGYQCHKKFDLWQEEETQTFFVCRIKAKTAKTVIEVHPVAPESIVFYDAIVLLGTAGGNQTKTPLRVVGYEVDNVKYWIATNRYDLSAEQVAAAYKLRWDIETFFGWWKRHLKVYHLIARSKHGLMVQILAGLITYLLLAIYCHEHYNEKVSIKRVRQLRTQIQNELRFAPANAENICNIKKPNAHNLYAKT
;
A
#
# COMPACT_ATOMS: atom_id res chain seq x y z
N MET A 1 22.90 -34.96 -38.29
CA MET A 1 23.67 -33.80 -37.80
C MET A 1 23.05 -33.35 -36.50
N PRO A 2 23.76 -33.42 -35.35
CA PRO A 2 23.21 -32.94 -34.08
C PRO A 2 23.22 -31.41 -34.08
N ARG A 3 22.11 -30.80 -33.68
CA ARG A 3 22.00 -29.37 -33.47
C ARG A 3 22.87 -28.98 -32.27
N THR A 4 23.95 -28.28 -32.53
CA THR A 4 24.75 -27.62 -31.50
C THR A 4 23.89 -26.57 -30.85
N PHE A 5 23.54 -26.73 -29.58
CA PHE A 5 23.00 -25.70 -28.72
C PHE A 5 24.11 -24.65 -28.51
N ASP A 6 23.89 -23.47 -29.05
CA ASP A 6 24.76 -22.33 -28.81
C ASP A 6 24.58 -21.87 -27.35
N PRO A 7 25.61 -21.87 -26.51
CA PRO A 7 25.44 -21.62 -25.10
C PRO A 7 25.28 -20.13 -24.84
N ILE A 8 24.24 -19.78 -24.14
CA ILE A 8 24.05 -18.81 -23.03
C ILE A 8 24.96 -17.55 -22.97
N SER A 9 25.98 -17.39 -23.82
CA SER A 9 26.99 -16.32 -23.70
C SER A 9 26.53 -14.92 -24.13
N LYS A 10 25.41 -14.76 -24.84
CA LYS A 10 24.89 -13.45 -25.26
C LYS A 10 23.96 -12.77 -24.25
N HIS A 11 23.43 -13.50 -23.27
CA HIS A 11 22.54 -12.96 -22.24
C HIS A 11 23.25 -12.57 -20.95
N ALA A 12 24.51 -12.93 -20.74
CA ALA A 12 25.25 -12.68 -19.50
C ALA A 12 25.61 -11.20 -19.24
N LYS A 13 25.51 -10.32 -20.24
CA LYS A 13 25.94 -8.91 -20.10
C LYS A 13 24.89 -7.95 -19.50
N ASN A 14 23.64 -8.38 -19.33
CA ASN A 14 22.55 -7.51 -18.82
C ASN A 14 21.71 -8.14 -17.70
N TYR A 15 22.19 -9.14 -16.98
CA TYR A 15 21.49 -9.68 -15.83
C TYR A 15 21.65 -8.77 -14.60
N ALA A 16 20.76 -7.79 -14.46
CA ALA A 16 20.39 -7.37 -13.11
C ALA A 16 19.58 -8.52 -12.50
N LEU A 17 19.99 -9.05 -11.34
CA LEU A 17 19.25 -10.08 -10.62
C LEU A 17 17.79 -9.63 -10.48
N SER A 18 16.83 -10.55 -10.55
CA SER A 18 15.40 -10.20 -10.51
C SER A 18 15.01 -9.47 -9.24
N PHE A 19 15.66 -9.79 -8.11
CA PHE A 19 15.49 -9.03 -6.88
C PHE A 19 16.02 -7.59 -7.00
N ASP A 20 17.14 -7.38 -7.67
CA ASP A 20 17.71 -6.05 -7.92
C ASP A 20 16.80 -5.21 -8.82
N ARG A 21 16.15 -5.82 -9.81
CA ARG A 21 15.15 -5.14 -10.64
C ARG A 21 13.93 -4.72 -9.82
N LEU A 22 13.42 -5.63 -8.97
CA LEU A 22 12.34 -5.32 -8.05
C LEU A 22 12.74 -4.18 -7.10
N TYR A 23 13.98 -4.19 -6.59
CA TYR A 23 14.50 -3.23 -5.62
C TYR A 23 14.91 -1.89 -6.25
N ASN A 24 15.11 -1.84 -7.56
CA ASN A 24 15.61 -0.66 -8.28
C ASN A 24 14.88 0.67 -7.93
N PRO A 25 13.54 0.72 -7.81
CA PRO A 25 12.82 1.94 -7.45
C PRO A 25 13.23 2.57 -6.11
N ILE A 26 13.87 1.80 -5.23
CA ILE A 26 14.32 2.29 -3.91
C ILE A 26 15.71 2.94 -3.97
N ARG A 27 16.54 2.62 -4.96
CA ARG A 27 17.96 3.02 -4.98
C ARG A 27 18.16 4.53 -4.89
N ASP A 28 17.39 5.29 -5.65
CA ASP A 28 17.48 6.75 -5.64
C ASP A 28 17.03 7.35 -4.30
N ALA A 29 16.00 6.74 -3.69
CA ALA A 29 15.50 7.14 -2.40
C ALA A 29 16.51 6.92 -1.26
N MET A 30 17.35 5.88 -1.36
CA MET A 30 18.37 5.59 -0.34
C MET A 30 19.42 6.69 -0.21
N THR A 31 19.71 7.42 -1.28
CA THR A 31 20.72 8.50 -1.26
C THR A 31 20.23 9.78 -0.59
N ALA A 32 18.92 10.04 -0.66
CA ALA A 32 18.29 11.25 -0.10
C ALA A 32 17.52 10.98 1.21
N MET A 33 17.59 9.76 1.70
CA MET A 33 16.89 9.33 2.90
C MET A 33 17.43 10.05 4.15
N PRO A 34 16.57 10.45 5.12
CA PRO A 34 17.01 10.97 6.41
C PRO A 34 18.00 10.01 7.08
N PRO A 35 19.05 10.52 7.79
CA PRO A 35 19.99 9.66 8.47
C PRO A 35 19.30 8.86 9.58
N LEU A 36 19.77 7.65 9.83
CA LEU A 36 19.30 6.88 10.97
C LEU A 36 19.66 7.59 12.29
N GLU A 37 18.79 7.44 13.27
CA GLU A 37 19.02 7.92 14.62
C GLU A 37 20.35 7.37 15.17
N SER A 38 21.20 8.26 15.66
CA SER A 38 22.48 7.88 16.28
C SER A 38 22.24 7.12 17.60
N ARG A 39 22.86 5.96 17.74
CA ARG A 39 22.82 5.14 18.96
C ARG A 39 24.21 4.85 19.51
N GLY A 40 24.97 5.91 19.71
CA GLY A 40 26.35 5.80 20.25
C GLY A 40 27.32 5.22 19.21
N ASN A 41 28.53 4.90 19.64
CA ASN A 41 29.66 4.54 18.78
C ASN A 41 29.71 3.06 18.36
N ARG A 42 28.70 2.26 18.64
CA ARG A 42 28.73 0.83 18.24
C ARG A 42 28.25 0.67 16.81
N PRO A 43 29.04 0.02 15.93
CA PRO A 43 28.62 -0.26 14.58
C PRO A 43 27.36 -1.14 14.57
N LEU A 44 26.44 -0.83 13.66
CA LEU A 44 25.23 -1.62 13.49
C LEU A 44 25.59 -2.99 12.88
N GLN A 45 25.07 -4.07 13.47
CA GLN A 45 25.20 -5.42 12.90
C GLN A 45 24.35 -5.63 11.65
N MET A 46 23.38 -4.77 11.42
CA MET A 46 22.48 -4.76 10.27
C MET A 46 22.21 -3.31 9.90
N SER A 47 22.59 -2.91 8.70
CA SER A 47 22.29 -1.59 8.15
C SER A 47 20.78 -1.44 7.89
N PHE A 48 20.34 -0.20 7.64
CA PHE A 48 18.94 0.03 7.25
C PHE A 48 18.59 -0.67 5.93
N GLU A 49 19.50 -0.62 4.94
CA GLU A 49 19.28 -1.25 3.65
C GLU A 49 19.15 -2.77 3.76
N GLU A 50 20.01 -3.43 4.52
CA GLU A 50 19.93 -4.87 4.79
C GLU A 50 18.62 -5.23 5.52
N HIS A 51 18.19 -4.39 6.48
CA HIS A 51 16.93 -4.58 7.18
C HIS A 51 15.72 -4.43 6.24
N LEU A 52 15.71 -3.40 5.39
CA LEU A 52 14.65 -3.19 4.40
C LEU A 52 14.59 -4.35 3.39
N LYS A 53 15.74 -4.78 2.85
CA LYS A 53 15.82 -5.94 1.95
C LYS A 53 15.30 -7.22 2.62
N ALA A 54 15.69 -7.46 3.88
CA ALA A 54 15.23 -8.63 4.63
C ALA A 54 13.70 -8.61 4.87
N LEU A 55 13.11 -7.44 5.12
CA LEU A 55 11.65 -7.33 5.29
C LEU A 55 10.91 -7.44 3.95
N ILE A 56 11.44 -6.90 2.86
CA ILE A 56 10.89 -7.12 1.51
C ILE A 56 10.92 -8.62 1.18
N PHE A 57 12.04 -9.28 1.44
CA PHE A 57 12.20 -10.72 1.23
C PHE A 57 11.24 -11.53 2.13
N PHE A 58 11.04 -11.12 3.39
CA PHE A 58 10.04 -11.70 4.30
C PHE A 58 8.65 -11.73 3.66
N HIS A 59 8.22 -10.60 3.12
CA HIS A 59 6.91 -10.48 2.50
C HIS A 59 6.83 -11.19 1.14
N LEU A 60 7.87 -11.06 0.33
CA LEU A 60 7.92 -11.66 -0.99
C LEU A 60 7.88 -13.19 -0.92
N GLU A 61 8.69 -13.82 -0.05
CA GLU A 61 8.76 -15.29 0.11
C GLU A 61 7.71 -15.85 1.08
N GLU A 62 6.79 -15.00 1.56
CA GLU A 62 5.70 -15.40 2.46
C GLU A 62 6.19 -16.07 3.76
N HIS A 63 7.30 -15.59 4.32
CA HIS A 63 7.77 -16.10 5.61
C HIS A 63 6.73 -15.86 6.70
N VAL A 64 6.58 -16.85 7.60
CA VAL A 64 5.52 -16.83 8.63
C VAL A 64 6.04 -16.40 10.02
N SER A 65 7.34 -16.24 10.18
CA SER A 65 7.95 -15.81 11.45
C SER A 65 9.33 -15.20 11.23
N ALA A 66 9.79 -14.42 12.20
CA ALA A 66 11.17 -13.92 12.21
C ALA A 66 12.20 -15.06 12.21
N GLN A 67 11.91 -16.18 12.89
CA GLN A 67 12.81 -17.32 12.91
C GLN A 67 12.94 -17.97 11.54
N HIS A 68 11.83 -18.13 10.81
CA HIS A 68 11.83 -18.66 9.44
C HIS A 68 12.64 -17.74 8.50
N LEU A 69 12.46 -16.41 8.61
CA LEU A 69 13.28 -15.47 7.85
C LEU A 69 14.77 -15.59 8.19
N LEU A 70 15.14 -15.62 9.49
CA LEU A 70 16.54 -15.69 9.91
C LEU A 70 17.20 -17.01 9.45
N GLN A 71 16.47 -18.10 9.49
CA GLN A 71 16.94 -19.39 8.95
C GLN A 71 17.17 -19.28 7.44
N ALA A 72 16.25 -18.66 6.68
CA ALA A 72 16.45 -18.44 5.25
C ALA A 72 17.65 -17.53 4.95
N LEU A 73 17.89 -16.49 5.77
CA LEU A 73 19.08 -15.62 5.63
C LEU A 73 20.41 -16.34 5.92
N GLU A 74 20.37 -17.47 6.60
CA GLU A 74 21.54 -18.30 6.91
C GLU A 74 21.73 -19.43 5.89
N GLU A 75 20.67 -20.11 5.51
CA GLU A 75 20.71 -21.35 4.73
C GLU A 75 20.48 -21.17 3.22
N ASP A 76 19.67 -20.19 2.81
CA ASP A 76 19.39 -19.92 1.40
C ASP A 76 20.54 -19.14 0.74
N ASP A 77 21.09 -19.66 -0.34
CA ASP A 77 22.26 -19.06 -1.02
C ASP A 77 22.00 -17.63 -1.51
N PHE A 78 20.82 -17.37 -2.06
CA PHE A 78 20.45 -16.02 -2.49
C PHE A 78 20.33 -15.09 -1.28
N ALA A 79 19.55 -15.48 -0.28
CA ALA A 79 19.29 -14.63 0.88
C ALA A 79 20.59 -14.35 1.66
N ARG A 80 21.46 -15.36 1.81
CA ARG A 80 22.75 -15.23 2.48
C ARG A 80 23.70 -14.27 1.75
N THR A 81 23.74 -14.31 0.42
CA THR A 81 24.71 -13.54 -0.37
C THR A 81 24.22 -12.14 -0.76
N GLN A 82 22.91 -11.96 -0.99
CA GLN A 82 22.36 -10.73 -1.52
C GLN A 82 21.59 -9.88 -0.49
N ILE A 83 21.15 -10.47 0.61
CA ILE A 83 20.27 -9.82 1.59
C ILE A 83 20.92 -9.75 2.97
N ALA A 84 21.47 -10.87 3.46
CA ALA A 84 22.01 -10.94 4.81
C ALA A 84 23.26 -10.07 5.00
N PRO A 85 23.47 -9.49 6.20
CA PRO A 85 24.74 -8.86 6.55
C PRO A 85 25.91 -9.85 6.43
N LYS A 86 27.10 -9.35 6.05
CA LYS A 86 28.32 -10.15 6.10
C LYS A 86 28.53 -10.66 7.54
N GLY A 87 28.60 -11.99 7.71
CA GLY A 87 28.71 -12.62 9.02
C GLY A 87 27.38 -12.98 9.69
N GLY A 88 26.27 -12.83 8.96
CA GLY A 88 24.93 -13.19 9.43
C GLY A 88 24.33 -12.19 10.41
N ILE A 89 23.15 -12.51 10.92
CA ILE A 89 22.43 -11.65 11.88
C ILE A 89 21.84 -12.44 13.03
N LYS A 90 22.11 -12.02 14.27
CA LYS A 90 21.53 -12.62 15.46
C LYS A 90 20.06 -12.20 15.62
N LYS A 91 19.23 -13.11 16.15
CA LYS A 91 17.80 -12.85 16.43
C LYS A 91 17.57 -11.60 17.28
N SER A 92 18.43 -11.34 18.27
CA SER A 92 18.34 -10.14 19.11
C SER A 92 18.58 -8.86 18.32
N SER A 93 19.58 -8.84 17.42
CA SER A 93 19.93 -7.68 16.61
C SER A 93 18.86 -7.41 15.53
N PHE A 94 18.30 -8.44 14.91
CA PHE A 94 17.16 -8.30 14.00
C PHE A 94 15.92 -7.79 14.74
N SER A 95 15.60 -8.36 15.90
CA SER A 95 14.46 -7.90 16.73
C SER A 95 14.64 -6.45 17.19
N GLU A 96 15.85 -6.06 17.59
CA GLU A 96 16.17 -4.67 17.98
C GLU A 96 15.98 -3.75 16.76
N ALA A 97 16.54 -4.08 15.60
CA ALA A 97 16.37 -3.31 14.37
C ALA A 97 14.89 -3.08 14.06
N THR A 98 14.08 -4.16 14.07
CA THR A 98 12.65 -4.09 13.73
C THR A 98 11.85 -3.26 14.75
N ASN A 99 12.14 -3.37 16.05
CA ASN A 99 11.28 -2.79 17.08
C ASN A 99 11.68 -1.38 17.52
N THR A 100 12.83 -0.86 17.07
CA THR A 100 13.36 0.38 17.62
C THR A 100 14.01 1.34 16.63
N ARG A 101 14.19 0.95 15.35
CA ARG A 101 14.95 1.75 14.37
C ARG A 101 14.21 1.94 13.05
N GLY A 102 14.50 3.05 12.37
CA GLY A 102 14.25 3.24 10.95
C GLY A 102 12.81 3.53 10.58
N LEU A 103 11.89 3.82 11.50
CA LEU A 103 10.48 4.07 11.16
C LEU A 103 10.32 5.27 10.22
N GLU A 104 11.05 6.36 10.49
CA GLU A 104 11.05 7.56 9.65
C GLU A 104 11.55 7.23 8.24
N GLN A 105 12.61 6.44 8.15
CA GLN A 105 13.19 6.00 6.88
C GLN A 105 12.22 5.08 6.10
N PHE A 106 11.53 4.16 6.80
CA PHE A 106 10.48 3.35 6.15
C PHE A 106 9.32 4.20 5.62
N MET A 107 8.89 5.24 6.35
CA MET A 107 7.91 6.21 5.88
C MET A 107 8.40 6.94 4.64
N TYR A 108 9.62 7.46 4.68
CA TYR A 108 10.25 8.16 3.56
C TYR A 108 10.31 7.29 2.29
N ILE A 109 10.79 6.04 2.42
CA ILE A 109 10.84 5.09 1.30
C ILE A 109 9.44 4.77 0.78
N PHE A 110 8.46 4.57 1.67
CA PHE A 110 7.08 4.35 1.26
C PHE A 110 6.53 5.50 0.41
N GLU A 111 6.70 6.73 0.87
CA GLU A 111 6.23 7.94 0.16
C GLU A 111 6.94 8.11 -1.19
N HIS A 112 8.25 7.86 -1.22
CA HIS A 112 9.04 7.94 -2.45
C HIS A 112 8.58 6.90 -3.49
N VAL A 113 8.48 5.63 -3.11
CA VAL A 113 8.05 4.56 -4.01
C VAL A 113 6.58 4.74 -4.42
N GLN A 114 5.73 5.24 -3.52
CA GLN A 114 4.35 5.57 -3.83
C GLN A 114 4.25 6.67 -4.90
N LYS A 115 5.04 7.73 -4.75
CA LYS A 115 5.12 8.82 -5.74
C LYS A 115 5.59 8.30 -7.09
N GLN A 116 6.63 7.46 -7.12
CA GLN A 116 7.14 6.85 -8.34
C GLN A 116 6.08 5.95 -9.00
N ALA A 117 5.41 5.08 -8.23
CA ALA A 117 4.32 4.25 -8.72
C ALA A 117 3.20 5.09 -9.33
N SER A 118 2.86 6.24 -8.73
CA SER A 118 1.84 7.15 -9.26
C SER A 118 2.23 7.79 -10.60
N HIS A 119 3.52 7.87 -10.94
CA HIS A 119 3.98 8.36 -12.23
C HIS A 119 4.09 7.25 -13.29
N VAL A 120 4.51 6.05 -12.87
CA VAL A 120 4.75 4.92 -13.78
C VAL A 120 3.45 4.20 -14.16
N LEU A 121 2.55 4.01 -13.20
CA LEU A 121 1.33 3.24 -13.42
C LEU A 121 0.28 4.07 -14.18
N PRO A 122 -0.45 3.43 -15.12
CA PRO A 122 -1.48 4.11 -15.90
C PRO A 122 -2.68 4.49 -15.03
N ASP A 123 -3.37 5.55 -15.44
CA ASP A 123 -4.71 5.87 -14.94
C ASP A 123 -5.73 4.99 -15.66
N TYR A 124 -6.38 4.08 -14.92
CA TYR A 124 -7.38 3.17 -15.48
C TYR A 124 -8.78 3.78 -15.57
N HIS A 125 -9.02 4.94 -14.93
CA HIS A 125 -10.34 5.57 -14.82
C HIS A 125 -10.26 7.09 -14.98
N PRO A 126 -9.63 7.63 -16.05
CA PRO A 126 -9.40 9.06 -16.21
C PRO A 126 -10.71 9.88 -16.23
N ASP A 127 -11.80 9.30 -16.76
CA ASP A 127 -13.10 9.97 -16.89
C ASP A 127 -13.85 10.18 -15.56
N LEU A 128 -13.40 9.53 -14.48
CA LEU A 128 -13.99 9.66 -13.15
C LEU A 128 -13.25 10.67 -12.25
N GLY A 129 -12.14 11.20 -12.74
CA GLY A 129 -11.25 12.05 -11.97
C GLY A 129 -10.44 11.27 -10.93
N LYS A 130 -9.82 11.95 -9.98
CA LYS A 130 -8.96 11.32 -8.96
C LYS A 130 -9.79 10.68 -7.85
N LEU A 131 -9.88 9.35 -7.85
CA LEU A 131 -10.63 8.58 -6.87
C LEU A 131 -9.74 7.95 -5.82
N VAL A 132 -10.07 8.15 -4.54
CA VAL A 132 -9.35 7.57 -3.41
C VAL A 132 -10.35 6.80 -2.53
N ALA A 133 -10.28 5.47 -2.53
CA ALA A 133 -11.03 4.69 -1.55
C ALA A 133 -10.40 4.87 -0.16
N ILE A 134 -11.24 5.04 0.85
CA ILE A 134 -10.80 5.19 2.24
C ILE A 134 -11.47 4.11 3.06
N ASP A 135 -10.64 3.28 3.70
CA ASP A 135 -11.14 2.21 4.56
C ASP A 135 -10.13 1.85 5.66
N GLY A 136 -10.64 1.19 6.70
CA GLY A 136 -9.84 0.71 7.82
C GLY A 136 -9.71 -0.81 7.81
N SER A 137 -8.54 -1.32 8.14
CA SER A 137 -8.31 -2.75 8.27
C SER A 137 -7.71 -3.12 9.61
N LEU A 138 -8.31 -4.12 10.27
CA LEU A 138 -7.82 -4.66 11.53
C LEU A 138 -6.67 -5.65 11.28
N ILE A 139 -5.63 -5.51 12.10
CA ILE A 139 -4.49 -6.42 12.14
C ILE A 139 -4.40 -6.97 13.56
N ASP A 140 -4.33 -8.28 13.68
CA ASP A 140 -4.20 -8.92 14.98
C ASP A 140 -2.88 -8.50 15.63
N ALA A 141 -2.93 -8.20 16.92
CA ALA A 141 -1.78 -7.81 17.72
C ALA A 141 -1.60 -8.82 18.86
N THR A 142 -0.36 -8.97 19.36
CA THR A 142 -0.10 -9.85 20.49
C THR A 142 -0.69 -9.27 21.78
N LEU A 143 -1.06 -10.13 22.72
CA LEU A 143 -1.62 -9.70 24.01
C LEU A 143 -0.70 -8.78 24.81
N SER A 144 0.62 -8.86 24.57
CA SER A 144 1.62 -7.97 25.16
C SER A 144 1.57 -6.53 24.64
N MET A 145 0.94 -6.29 23.50
CA MET A 145 0.79 -4.95 22.90
C MET A 145 -0.36 -4.17 23.57
N GLN A 146 -0.11 -3.61 24.75
CA GLN A 146 -1.13 -2.91 25.54
C GLN A 146 -1.80 -1.75 24.81
N TRP A 147 -1.08 -1.05 23.93
CA TRP A 147 -1.59 0.05 23.12
C TRP A 147 -2.64 -0.39 22.08
N ALA A 148 -2.63 -1.67 21.67
CA ALA A 148 -3.51 -2.22 20.63
C ALA A 148 -4.88 -2.63 21.21
N ASP A 149 -5.52 -1.76 21.95
CA ASP A 149 -6.80 -2.06 22.61
C ASP A 149 -7.92 -2.30 21.57
N TYR A 150 -8.74 -3.34 21.81
CA TYR A 150 -9.85 -3.70 20.93
C TYR A 150 -11.07 -4.17 21.70
N ARG A 151 -11.07 -5.41 22.17
CA ARG A 151 -12.16 -6.03 22.95
C ARG A 151 -11.57 -6.82 24.11
N LYS A 152 -12.40 -7.20 25.09
CA LYS A 152 -11.94 -8.06 26.19
C LYS A 152 -11.31 -9.34 25.62
N GLY A 153 -10.07 -9.61 26.00
CA GLY A 153 -9.30 -10.77 25.54
C GLY A 153 -8.72 -10.71 24.13
N ALA A 154 -8.83 -9.56 23.44
CA ALA A 154 -8.27 -9.39 22.09
C ALA A 154 -7.54 -8.05 21.95
N LYS A 155 -6.40 -8.08 21.28
CA LYS A 155 -5.62 -6.88 20.90
C LYS A 155 -5.55 -6.79 19.39
N LYS A 156 -5.89 -5.63 18.84
CA LYS A 156 -5.80 -5.36 17.39
C LYS A 156 -5.27 -3.96 17.16
N ALA A 157 -4.42 -3.81 16.17
CA ALA A 157 -4.13 -2.54 15.55
C ALA A 157 -5.13 -2.28 14.42
N LYS A 158 -5.39 -1.03 14.10
CA LYS A 158 -6.17 -0.64 12.93
C LYS A 158 -5.32 0.25 12.03
N THR A 159 -5.24 -0.11 10.77
CA THR A 159 -4.70 0.73 9.71
C THR A 159 -5.84 1.49 9.04
N HIS A 160 -5.63 2.76 8.76
CA HIS A 160 -6.53 3.58 7.94
C HIS A 160 -5.77 3.91 6.67
N ILE A 161 -6.26 3.44 5.52
CA ILE A 161 -5.55 3.53 4.25
C ILE A 161 -6.36 4.34 3.25
N GLY A 162 -5.68 5.26 2.58
CA GLY A 162 -6.12 5.83 1.32
C GLY A 162 -5.58 4.98 0.16
N PHE A 163 -6.45 4.53 -0.71
CA PHE A 163 -6.11 3.68 -1.86
C PHE A 163 -6.47 4.39 -3.15
N ASP A 164 -5.48 4.65 -3.99
CA ASP A 164 -5.67 5.25 -5.32
C ASP A 164 -6.37 4.24 -6.23
N LEU A 165 -7.66 4.48 -6.50
CA LEU A 165 -8.48 3.59 -7.33
C LEU A 165 -8.10 3.67 -8.80
N ASN A 166 -7.58 4.82 -9.24
CA ASN A 166 -7.17 5.01 -10.63
C ASN A 166 -5.95 4.14 -10.97
N ARG A 167 -5.06 3.91 -10.00
CA ARG A 167 -3.81 3.15 -10.20
C ARG A 167 -3.78 1.80 -9.49
N GLY A 168 -4.70 1.56 -8.56
CA GLY A 168 -4.75 0.32 -7.78
C GLY A 168 -3.63 0.19 -6.75
N ILE A 169 -3.22 1.28 -6.09
CA ILE A 169 -2.11 1.29 -5.14
C ILE A 169 -2.45 2.00 -3.81
N PRO A 170 -1.85 1.55 -2.68
CA PRO A 170 -1.95 2.26 -1.41
C PRO A 170 -1.21 3.60 -1.49
N ARG A 171 -1.77 4.63 -0.82
CA ARG A 171 -1.29 5.99 -0.95
C ARG A 171 -0.86 6.63 0.38
N LYS A 172 -1.75 6.66 1.37
CA LYS A 172 -1.48 7.17 2.72
C LYS A 172 -1.93 6.16 3.75
N ILE A 173 -1.22 6.10 4.87
CA ILE A 173 -1.54 5.17 5.95
C ILE A 173 -1.44 5.85 7.31
N PHE A 174 -2.40 5.55 8.18
CA PHE A 174 -2.43 5.94 9.58
C PHE A 174 -2.68 4.74 10.46
N PHE A 175 -2.23 4.82 11.72
CA PHE A 175 -2.32 3.72 12.66
C PHE A 175 -3.00 4.14 13.96
N THR A 176 -3.96 3.33 14.39
CA THR A 176 -4.63 3.47 15.69
C THR A 176 -4.72 2.11 16.39
N ASN A 177 -5.21 2.12 17.63
CA ASN A 177 -5.70 0.88 18.23
C ASN A 177 -6.96 0.39 17.49
N GLY A 178 -7.39 -0.85 17.76
CA GLY A 178 -8.51 -1.47 17.07
C GLY A 178 -9.88 -0.78 17.24
N LYS A 179 -10.01 0.11 18.24
CA LYS A 179 -11.22 0.94 18.49
C LYS A 179 -11.16 2.28 17.77
N GLY A 180 -10.03 2.64 17.14
CA GLY A 180 -9.84 3.93 16.51
C GLY A 180 -10.93 4.26 15.48
N ALA A 181 -11.46 5.49 15.53
CA ALA A 181 -12.45 5.97 14.59
C ALA A 181 -11.78 6.23 13.22
N GLU A 182 -12.50 5.95 12.13
CA GLU A 182 -11.99 6.08 10.75
C GLU A 182 -12.22 7.47 10.17
N ARG A 183 -13.36 8.10 10.50
CA ARG A 183 -13.79 9.39 9.92
C ARG A 183 -12.79 10.54 10.06
N PRO A 184 -12.01 10.67 11.16
CA PRO A 184 -11.02 11.76 11.29
C PRO A 184 -9.90 11.72 10.25
N PHE A 185 -9.63 10.54 9.65
CA PHE A 185 -8.54 10.37 8.68
C PHE A 185 -8.93 10.76 7.26
N VAL A 186 -10.22 10.94 6.95
CA VAL A 186 -10.68 11.29 5.59
C VAL A 186 -9.98 12.56 5.09
N THR A 187 -10.02 13.65 5.87
CA THR A 187 -9.39 14.92 5.50
C THR A 187 -7.86 14.89 5.50
N GLN A 188 -7.25 13.94 6.23
CA GLN A 188 -5.80 13.74 6.24
C GLN A 188 -5.33 12.90 5.04
N ILE A 189 -6.20 12.01 4.55
CA ILE A 189 -5.93 11.14 3.41
C ILE A 189 -6.11 11.88 2.09
N LEU A 190 -7.20 12.63 1.95
CA LEU A 190 -7.53 13.35 0.73
C LEU A 190 -6.67 14.61 0.57
N SER A 191 -6.40 14.92 -0.68
CA SER A 191 -5.82 16.18 -1.13
C SER A 191 -6.88 16.99 -1.90
N PRO A 192 -6.73 18.32 -2.04
CA PRO A 192 -7.63 19.13 -2.83
C PRO A 192 -7.83 18.56 -4.25
N GLY A 193 -9.06 18.57 -4.73
CA GLY A 193 -9.45 18.05 -6.05
C GLY A 193 -9.62 16.54 -6.13
N GLU A 194 -9.51 15.83 -5.00
CA GLU A 194 -9.72 14.38 -4.95
C GLU A 194 -11.10 14.01 -4.44
N THR A 195 -11.58 12.85 -4.89
CA THR A 195 -12.87 12.28 -4.50
C THR A 195 -12.68 11.13 -3.53
N GLY A 196 -13.11 11.27 -2.30
CA GLY A 196 -13.13 10.18 -1.32
C GLY A 196 -14.27 9.22 -1.58
N VAL A 197 -13.97 7.95 -1.84
CA VAL A 197 -14.97 6.89 -2.04
C VAL A 197 -15.04 6.06 -0.77
N THR A 198 -16.20 6.11 -0.08
CA THR A 198 -16.32 5.56 1.28
C THR A 198 -17.60 4.74 1.45
N ASP A 199 -17.58 3.81 2.42
CA ASP A 199 -18.73 3.01 2.77
C ASP A 199 -19.73 3.76 3.68
N ARG A 200 -20.85 3.10 4.02
CA ARG A 200 -21.91 3.68 4.88
C ARG A 200 -21.47 3.97 6.32
N GLY A 201 -20.34 3.44 6.77
CA GLY A 201 -19.76 3.73 8.09
C GLY A 201 -19.25 5.17 8.17
N TYR A 202 -18.91 5.75 7.05
CA TYR A 202 -18.45 7.13 6.94
C TYR A 202 -19.58 8.16 6.85
N GLN A 203 -20.84 7.72 6.65
CA GLN A 203 -21.98 8.65 6.57
C GLN A 203 -22.02 9.57 7.79
N CYS A 204 -21.85 10.87 7.54
CA CYS A 204 -21.91 11.91 8.56
C CYS A 204 -22.35 13.23 7.92
N HIS A 205 -23.59 13.67 8.17
CA HIS A 205 -24.20 14.81 7.51
C HIS A 205 -23.41 16.11 7.74
N LYS A 206 -22.94 16.34 8.98
CA LYS A 206 -22.06 17.49 9.30
C LYS A 206 -20.75 17.50 8.51
N LYS A 207 -20.21 16.31 8.18
CA LYS A 207 -19.00 16.20 7.35
C LYS A 207 -19.30 16.43 5.87
N PHE A 208 -20.48 16.02 5.41
CA PHE A 208 -20.92 16.32 4.04
C PHE A 208 -21.07 17.83 3.82
N ASP A 209 -21.61 18.56 4.80
CA ASP A 209 -21.65 20.01 4.74
C ASP A 209 -20.24 20.60 4.68
N LEU A 210 -19.34 20.19 5.59
CA LEU A 210 -17.96 20.66 5.65
C LEU A 210 -17.18 20.40 4.35
N TRP A 211 -17.38 19.24 3.71
CA TRP A 211 -16.68 18.90 2.47
C TRP A 211 -17.22 19.64 1.24
N GLN A 212 -18.33 20.33 1.36
CA GLN A 212 -18.89 21.19 0.32
C GLN A 212 -18.48 22.66 0.48
N GLU A 213 -17.76 23.01 1.53
CA GLU A 213 -17.17 24.34 1.67
C GLU A 213 -16.09 24.54 0.59
N GLU A 214 -16.11 25.67 -0.10
CA GLU A 214 -15.22 25.95 -1.25
C GLU A 214 -13.74 25.84 -0.91
N GLU A 215 -13.37 26.17 0.32
CA GLU A 215 -11.99 26.11 0.82
C GLU A 215 -11.43 24.68 0.86
N THR A 216 -12.29 23.66 1.01
CA THR A 216 -11.83 22.28 1.15
C THR A 216 -11.50 21.62 -0.18
N GLN A 217 -12.13 22.04 -1.28
CA GLN A 217 -12.03 21.43 -2.61
C GLN A 217 -12.09 19.90 -2.56
N THR A 218 -12.90 19.35 -1.64
CA THR A 218 -12.98 17.92 -1.37
C THR A 218 -14.25 17.36 -1.97
N PHE A 219 -14.11 16.31 -2.78
CA PHE A 219 -15.24 15.60 -3.33
C PHE A 219 -15.45 14.28 -2.61
N PHE A 220 -16.69 13.78 -2.61
CA PHE A 220 -17.03 12.52 -2.00
C PHE A 220 -18.06 11.71 -2.82
N VAL A 221 -17.94 10.39 -2.73
CA VAL A 221 -18.90 9.39 -3.19
C VAL A 221 -19.08 8.43 -2.02
N CYS A 222 -20.14 8.61 -1.23
CA CYS A 222 -20.34 7.90 0.04
C CYS A 222 -21.63 7.08 0.00
N ARG A 223 -21.54 5.78 0.28
CA ARG A 223 -22.74 4.97 0.48
C ARG A 223 -23.46 5.44 1.73
N ILE A 224 -24.79 5.59 1.63
CA ILE A 224 -25.66 5.96 2.74
C ILE A 224 -26.63 4.83 3.09
N LYS A 225 -27.19 4.89 4.28
CA LYS A 225 -28.23 3.95 4.72
C LYS A 225 -29.51 4.17 3.90
N ALA A 226 -30.12 3.09 3.42
CA ALA A 226 -31.32 3.16 2.58
C ALA A 226 -32.48 3.94 3.24
N LYS A 227 -32.65 3.80 4.55
CA LYS A 227 -33.70 4.48 5.35
C LYS A 227 -33.35 5.94 5.73
N THR A 228 -32.23 6.49 5.25
CA THR A 228 -31.91 7.90 5.52
C THR A 228 -32.96 8.80 4.89
N ALA A 229 -33.56 9.68 5.67
CA ALA A 229 -34.57 10.64 5.20
C ALA A 229 -33.94 11.57 4.14
N LYS A 230 -34.75 11.92 3.13
CA LYS A 230 -34.35 12.77 2.00
C LYS A 230 -35.47 13.77 1.75
N THR A 231 -35.20 15.06 1.90
CA THR A 231 -36.09 16.13 1.44
C THR A 231 -35.68 16.47 0.02
N VAL A 232 -36.48 16.05 -0.95
CA VAL A 232 -36.18 16.22 -2.38
C VAL A 232 -36.34 17.69 -2.77
N ILE A 233 -35.37 18.24 -3.46
CA ILE A 233 -35.38 19.60 -4.01
C ILE A 233 -35.60 19.54 -5.53
N GLU A 234 -34.87 18.67 -6.22
CA GLU A 234 -34.90 18.50 -7.65
C GLU A 234 -34.73 17.02 -8.02
N VAL A 235 -35.47 16.55 -8.99
CA VAL A 235 -35.34 15.17 -9.52
C VAL A 235 -34.79 15.23 -10.94
N HIS A 236 -33.75 14.43 -11.18
CA HIS A 236 -33.15 14.28 -12.50
C HIS A 236 -33.78 13.09 -13.24
N PRO A 237 -33.96 13.17 -14.55
CA PRO A 237 -34.45 12.05 -15.36
C PRO A 237 -33.45 10.90 -15.34
N VAL A 238 -33.95 9.68 -15.28
CA VAL A 238 -33.16 8.44 -15.33
C VAL A 238 -33.57 7.65 -16.56
N ALA A 239 -32.59 7.14 -17.31
CA ALA A 239 -32.88 6.33 -18.50
C ALA A 239 -33.52 4.99 -18.10
N PRO A 240 -34.56 4.52 -18.79
CA PRO A 240 -35.29 3.29 -18.47
C PRO A 240 -34.42 2.03 -18.42
N GLU A 241 -33.37 1.97 -19.26
CA GLU A 241 -32.43 0.82 -19.35
C GLU A 241 -31.23 0.94 -18.41
N SER A 242 -31.19 2.01 -17.58
CA SER A 242 -30.06 2.23 -16.67
C SER A 242 -30.16 1.34 -15.43
N ILE A 243 -29.00 0.97 -14.86
CA ILE A 243 -28.93 0.37 -13.52
C ILE A 243 -29.32 1.38 -12.43
N VAL A 244 -29.31 2.66 -12.76
CA VAL A 244 -29.75 3.75 -11.88
C VAL A 244 -31.27 3.80 -11.87
N PHE A 245 -31.86 3.87 -10.68
CA PHE A 245 -33.31 4.01 -10.52
C PHE A 245 -33.72 5.31 -9.84
N TYR A 246 -32.76 6.08 -9.36
CA TYR A 246 -32.99 7.35 -8.65
C TYR A 246 -31.83 8.29 -8.82
N ASP A 247 -32.13 9.55 -9.13
CA ASP A 247 -31.16 10.65 -9.18
C ASP A 247 -31.84 11.95 -8.77
N ALA A 248 -31.39 12.58 -7.68
CA ALA A 248 -32.03 13.79 -7.17
C ALA A 248 -31.07 14.62 -6.32
N ILE A 249 -31.32 15.92 -6.28
CA ILE A 249 -30.74 16.86 -5.31
C ILE A 249 -31.65 16.86 -4.06
N VAL A 250 -31.04 16.66 -2.91
CA VAL A 250 -31.78 16.51 -1.63
C VAL A 250 -31.09 17.22 -0.49
N LEU A 251 -31.85 17.57 0.54
CA LEU A 251 -31.32 17.75 1.89
C LEU A 251 -31.41 16.39 2.60
N LEU A 252 -30.26 15.88 3.03
CA LEU A 252 -30.13 14.53 3.58
C LEU A 252 -30.29 14.56 5.11
N GLY A 253 -31.20 13.76 5.64
CA GLY A 253 -31.49 13.69 7.07
C GLY A 253 -32.88 14.24 7.43
N THR A 254 -33.17 14.23 8.72
CA THR A 254 -34.48 14.66 9.26
C THR A 254 -34.45 16.15 9.55
N ALA A 255 -35.41 16.89 9.05
CA ALA A 255 -35.58 18.31 9.31
C ALA A 255 -35.67 18.59 10.82
N GLY A 256 -35.02 19.63 11.30
CA GLY A 256 -34.95 19.97 12.73
C GLY A 256 -34.06 19.05 13.58
N GLY A 257 -33.46 17.99 12.99
CA GLY A 257 -32.59 17.06 13.68
C GLY A 257 -31.16 17.05 13.10
N ASN A 258 -30.91 16.13 12.17
CA ASN A 258 -29.57 15.91 11.60
C ASN A 258 -29.50 16.17 10.08
N GLN A 259 -30.38 17.03 9.56
CA GLN A 259 -30.41 17.36 8.14
C GLN A 259 -29.14 18.12 7.72
N THR A 260 -28.67 17.87 6.50
CA THR A 260 -27.60 18.65 5.88
C THR A 260 -28.07 20.08 5.66
N LYS A 261 -27.19 21.05 5.82
CA LYS A 261 -27.45 22.47 5.56
C LYS A 261 -27.39 22.76 4.06
N THR A 262 -26.45 22.09 3.38
CA THR A 262 -26.20 22.23 1.96
C THR A 262 -26.86 21.08 1.20
N PRO A 263 -27.59 21.36 0.12
CA PRO A 263 -28.09 20.31 -0.77
C PRO A 263 -26.96 19.45 -1.32
N LEU A 264 -27.24 18.17 -1.53
CA LEU A 264 -26.32 17.26 -2.15
C LEU A 264 -27.05 16.30 -3.10
N ARG A 265 -26.33 15.68 -4.01
CA ARG A 265 -26.90 14.73 -4.95
C ARG A 265 -26.97 13.34 -4.31
N VAL A 266 -28.08 12.65 -4.51
CA VAL A 266 -28.23 11.25 -4.15
C VAL A 266 -28.55 10.44 -5.39
N VAL A 267 -27.74 9.43 -5.66
CA VAL A 267 -27.91 8.47 -6.77
C VAL A 267 -28.27 7.11 -6.17
N GLY A 268 -29.37 6.52 -6.65
CA GLY A 268 -29.78 5.14 -6.33
C GLY A 268 -29.56 4.23 -7.53
N TYR A 269 -28.86 3.12 -7.34
CA TYR A 269 -28.66 2.13 -8.38
C TYR A 269 -28.81 0.69 -7.83
N GLU A 270 -29.05 -0.27 -8.74
CA GLU A 270 -29.25 -1.67 -8.38
C GLU A 270 -28.30 -2.58 -9.17
N VAL A 271 -27.64 -3.50 -8.46
CA VAL A 271 -26.81 -4.55 -9.05
C VAL A 271 -27.08 -5.84 -8.28
N ASP A 272 -27.32 -6.94 -8.97
CA ASP A 272 -27.58 -8.27 -8.39
C ASP A 272 -28.70 -8.24 -7.34
N ASN A 273 -29.79 -7.53 -7.60
CA ASN A 273 -30.93 -7.30 -6.70
C ASN A 273 -30.57 -6.58 -5.37
N VAL A 274 -29.41 -5.94 -5.32
CA VAL A 274 -28.99 -5.12 -4.17
C VAL A 274 -29.06 -3.64 -4.52
N LYS A 275 -29.84 -2.89 -3.75
CA LYS A 275 -29.96 -1.43 -3.91
C LYS A 275 -28.89 -0.68 -3.15
N TYR A 276 -28.22 0.19 -3.86
CA TYR A 276 -27.20 1.10 -3.33
C TYR A 276 -27.72 2.53 -3.36
N TRP A 277 -27.45 3.28 -2.30
CA TRP A 277 -27.78 4.69 -2.20
C TRP A 277 -26.50 5.45 -1.95
N ILE A 278 -26.15 6.38 -2.81
CA ILE A 278 -24.87 7.12 -2.82
C ILE A 278 -25.16 8.60 -2.67
N ALA A 279 -24.59 9.21 -1.66
CA ALA A 279 -24.55 10.67 -1.49
C ALA A 279 -23.22 11.19 -2.10
N THR A 280 -23.29 12.28 -2.85
CA THR A 280 -22.13 12.88 -3.51
C THR A 280 -22.29 14.37 -3.72
N ASN A 281 -21.17 15.09 -3.84
CA ASN A 281 -21.07 16.46 -4.35
C ASN A 281 -20.42 16.50 -5.77
N ARG A 282 -20.34 15.36 -6.46
CA ARG A 282 -19.88 15.27 -7.85
C ARG A 282 -21.06 15.50 -8.79
N TYR A 283 -21.33 16.78 -9.09
CA TYR A 283 -22.37 17.19 -10.01
C TYR A 283 -21.93 17.12 -11.48
N ASP A 284 -20.63 17.02 -11.71
CA ASP A 284 -19.97 16.89 -12.99
C ASP A 284 -20.05 15.47 -13.60
N LEU A 285 -20.30 14.43 -12.77
CA LEU A 285 -20.41 13.05 -13.22
C LEU A 285 -21.86 12.69 -13.58
N SER A 286 -22.06 11.80 -14.56
CA SER A 286 -23.37 11.18 -14.78
C SER A 286 -23.74 10.28 -13.59
N ALA A 287 -25.01 9.90 -13.48
CA ALA A 287 -25.48 9.00 -12.42
C ALA A 287 -24.81 7.62 -12.51
N GLU A 288 -24.60 7.13 -13.75
CA GLU A 288 -23.88 5.88 -14.03
C GLU A 288 -22.40 5.98 -13.65
N GLN A 289 -21.76 7.12 -13.90
CA GLN A 289 -20.38 7.36 -13.47
C GLN A 289 -20.24 7.41 -11.95
N VAL A 290 -21.22 7.98 -11.22
CA VAL A 290 -21.25 7.92 -9.74
C VAL A 290 -21.39 6.47 -9.25
N ALA A 291 -22.26 5.67 -9.89
CA ALA A 291 -22.40 4.26 -9.58
C ALA A 291 -21.11 3.47 -9.86
N ALA A 292 -20.48 3.74 -11.01
CA ALA A 292 -19.19 3.14 -11.39
C ALA A 292 -18.08 3.51 -10.40
N ALA A 293 -17.95 4.79 -10.02
CA ALA A 293 -16.97 5.24 -9.04
C ALA A 293 -17.15 4.54 -7.68
N TYR A 294 -18.39 4.37 -7.23
CA TYR A 294 -18.63 3.63 -5.98
C TYR A 294 -18.31 2.13 -6.11
N LYS A 295 -18.58 1.51 -7.23
CA LYS A 295 -18.25 0.09 -7.48
C LYS A 295 -16.76 -0.18 -7.31
N LEU A 296 -15.90 0.74 -7.76
CA LEU A 296 -14.45 0.64 -7.61
C LEU A 296 -13.98 0.60 -6.13
N ARG A 297 -14.80 1.07 -5.17
CA ARG A 297 -14.47 0.98 -3.75
C ARG A 297 -14.10 -0.45 -3.32
N TRP A 298 -14.65 -1.46 -3.98
CA TRP A 298 -14.33 -2.86 -3.68
C TRP A 298 -12.86 -3.21 -3.88
N ASP A 299 -12.13 -2.44 -4.67
CA ASP A 299 -10.71 -2.69 -4.94
C ASP A 299 -9.85 -2.55 -3.69
N ILE A 300 -10.22 -1.67 -2.74
CA ILE A 300 -9.48 -1.58 -1.46
C ILE A 300 -9.70 -2.83 -0.60
N GLU A 301 -10.88 -3.45 -0.62
CA GLU A 301 -11.13 -4.70 0.10
C GLU A 301 -10.36 -5.87 -0.53
N THR A 302 -10.32 -5.91 -1.86
CA THR A 302 -9.50 -6.85 -2.63
C THR A 302 -8.02 -6.68 -2.31
N PHE A 303 -7.53 -5.43 -2.28
CA PHE A 303 -6.17 -5.11 -1.85
C PHE A 303 -5.89 -5.60 -0.42
N PHE A 304 -6.74 -5.31 0.57
CA PHE A 304 -6.56 -5.80 1.93
C PHE A 304 -6.50 -7.32 2.01
N GLY A 305 -7.41 -8.01 1.29
CA GLY A 305 -7.42 -9.46 1.22
C GLY A 305 -6.13 -10.01 0.63
N TRP A 306 -5.64 -9.41 -0.45
CA TRP A 306 -4.41 -9.79 -1.11
C TRP A 306 -3.18 -9.51 -0.23
N TRP A 307 -3.06 -8.28 0.29
CA TRP A 307 -1.97 -7.81 1.13
C TRP A 307 -1.79 -8.66 2.39
N LYS A 308 -2.88 -8.96 3.08
CA LYS A 308 -2.85 -9.82 4.27
C LYS A 308 -2.45 -11.27 3.95
N ARG A 309 -3.01 -11.86 2.90
CA ARG A 309 -2.80 -13.29 2.59
C ARG A 309 -1.47 -13.55 1.91
N HIS A 310 -1.08 -12.72 0.94
CA HIS A 310 0.06 -12.98 0.08
C HIS A 310 1.34 -12.26 0.50
N LEU A 311 1.24 -11.16 1.24
CA LEU A 311 2.41 -10.54 1.87
C LEU A 311 2.50 -10.86 3.38
N LYS A 312 1.65 -11.75 3.88
CA LYS A 312 1.70 -12.26 5.26
C LYS A 312 1.74 -11.18 6.35
N VAL A 313 1.13 -10.03 6.11
CA VAL A 313 1.18 -8.87 7.02
C VAL A 313 0.58 -9.19 8.39
N TYR A 314 -0.30 -10.18 8.49
CA TYR A 314 -0.86 -10.63 9.75
C TYR A 314 0.07 -11.57 10.55
N HIS A 315 1.13 -12.12 9.96
CA HIS A 315 2.17 -12.85 10.69
C HIS A 315 3.15 -11.86 11.32
N LEU A 316 2.82 -11.43 12.53
CA LEU A 316 3.61 -10.41 13.22
C LEU A 316 4.95 -10.96 13.69
N ILE A 317 6.03 -10.33 13.22
CA ILE A 317 7.39 -10.53 13.71
C ILE A 317 7.78 -9.48 14.74
N ALA A 318 7.06 -8.38 14.78
CA ALA A 318 7.24 -7.27 15.71
C ALA A 318 6.44 -7.47 17.00
N ARG A 319 6.92 -6.85 18.09
CA ARG A 319 6.27 -6.88 19.41
C ARG A 319 5.98 -5.50 19.98
N SER A 320 6.40 -4.44 19.29
CA SER A 320 6.17 -3.04 19.66
C SER A 320 5.27 -2.35 18.65
N LYS A 321 4.73 -1.19 19.02
CA LYS A 321 4.00 -0.31 18.09
C LYS A 321 4.89 0.10 16.91
N HIS A 322 6.12 0.51 17.22
CA HIS A 322 7.13 0.89 16.23
C HIS A 322 7.39 -0.25 15.24
N GLY A 323 7.70 -1.44 15.75
CA GLY A 323 7.99 -2.59 14.89
C GLY A 323 6.81 -3.04 14.05
N LEU A 324 5.58 -2.96 14.58
CA LEU A 324 4.38 -3.21 13.79
C LEU A 324 4.26 -2.22 12.63
N MET A 325 4.50 -0.94 12.86
CA MET A 325 4.47 0.07 11.81
C MET A 325 5.55 -0.18 10.76
N VAL A 326 6.78 -0.51 11.18
CA VAL A 326 7.89 -0.89 10.28
C VAL A 326 7.50 -2.08 9.41
N GLN A 327 6.98 -3.15 10.00
CA GLN A 327 6.56 -4.35 9.25
C GLN A 327 5.44 -4.04 8.25
N ILE A 328 4.44 -3.27 8.65
CA ILE A 328 3.31 -2.89 7.78
C ILE A 328 3.80 -2.04 6.61
N LEU A 329 4.67 -1.05 6.87
CA LEU A 329 5.27 -0.21 5.83
C LEU A 329 6.11 -1.05 4.86
N ALA A 330 6.91 -1.99 5.36
CA ALA A 330 7.66 -2.91 4.51
C ALA A 330 6.75 -3.73 3.58
N GLY A 331 5.60 -4.19 4.10
CA GLY A 331 4.59 -4.89 3.28
C GLY A 331 3.95 -3.99 2.23
N LEU A 332 3.69 -2.71 2.53
CA LEU A 332 3.17 -1.74 1.55
C LEU A 332 4.22 -1.37 0.50
N ILE A 333 5.47 -1.17 0.92
CA ILE A 333 6.60 -0.95 0.01
C ILE A 333 6.74 -2.14 -0.94
N THR A 334 6.69 -3.37 -0.42
CA THR A 334 6.76 -4.59 -1.23
C THR A 334 5.62 -4.64 -2.27
N TYR A 335 4.40 -4.26 -1.88
CA TYR A 335 3.27 -4.20 -2.83
C TYR A 335 3.51 -3.17 -3.94
N LEU A 336 3.96 -1.96 -3.59
CA LEU A 336 4.26 -0.91 -4.57
C LEU A 336 5.36 -1.32 -5.54
N LEU A 337 6.43 -1.95 -5.04
CA LEU A 337 7.51 -2.49 -5.88
C LEU A 337 6.99 -3.56 -6.84
N LEU A 338 6.13 -4.47 -6.36
CA LEU A 338 5.48 -5.46 -7.21
C LEU A 338 4.57 -4.82 -8.26
N ALA A 339 3.86 -3.73 -7.92
CA ALA A 339 3.01 -3.02 -8.86
C ALA A 339 3.84 -2.39 -10.01
N ILE A 340 4.93 -1.70 -9.67
CA ILE A 340 5.88 -1.14 -10.66
C ILE A 340 6.47 -2.28 -11.50
N TYR A 341 7.03 -3.31 -10.86
CA TYR A 341 7.66 -4.44 -11.53
C TYR A 341 6.71 -5.17 -12.51
N CYS A 342 5.49 -5.47 -12.08
CA CYS A 342 4.52 -6.14 -12.93
C CYS A 342 4.11 -5.28 -14.14
N HIS A 343 3.98 -3.98 -13.93
CA HIS A 343 3.67 -3.05 -15.02
C HIS A 343 4.83 -2.93 -16.02
N GLU A 344 6.04 -2.65 -15.55
CA GLU A 344 7.21 -2.43 -16.42
C GLU A 344 7.61 -3.67 -17.23
N HIS A 345 7.50 -4.86 -16.63
CA HIS A 345 7.96 -6.08 -17.28
C HIS A 345 6.86 -6.86 -18.03
N TYR A 346 5.60 -6.68 -17.64
CA TYR A 346 4.51 -7.49 -18.18
C TYR A 346 3.30 -6.65 -18.64
N ASN A 347 3.28 -5.35 -18.38
CA ASN A 347 2.14 -4.47 -18.58
C ASN A 347 0.84 -5.01 -17.93
N GLU A 348 0.97 -5.56 -16.72
CA GLU A 348 -0.11 -6.18 -15.95
C GLU A 348 -0.19 -5.59 -14.55
N LYS A 349 -1.37 -5.68 -13.93
CA LYS A 349 -1.56 -5.45 -12.48
C LYS A 349 -0.89 -6.56 -11.68
N VAL A 350 -0.63 -6.31 -10.39
CA VAL A 350 -0.10 -7.32 -9.45
C VAL A 350 -1.00 -8.55 -9.44
N SER A 351 -0.41 -9.73 -9.64
CA SER A 351 -1.11 -11.00 -9.58
C SER A 351 -0.28 -12.07 -8.88
N ILE A 352 -0.96 -13.07 -8.29
CA ILE A 352 -0.30 -14.20 -7.64
C ILE A 352 0.63 -14.94 -8.62
N LYS A 353 0.19 -15.07 -9.87
CA LYS A 353 0.98 -15.68 -10.95
C LYS A 353 2.32 -14.98 -11.11
N ARG A 354 2.33 -13.65 -11.20
CA ARG A 354 3.55 -12.86 -11.41
C ARG A 354 4.46 -12.88 -10.19
N VAL A 355 3.90 -12.81 -8.99
CA VAL A 355 4.69 -12.93 -7.75
C VAL A 355 5.37 -14.29 -7.65
N ARG A 356 4.66 -15.38 -7.93
CA ARG A 356 5.26 -16.74 -7.94
C ARG A 356 6.34 -16.87 -9.01
N GLN A 357 6.12 -16.31 -10.19
CA GLN A 357 7.11 -16.30 -11.27
C GLN A 357 8.37 -15.56 -10.84
N LEU A 358 8.24 -14.38 -10.22
CA LEU A 358 9.37 -13.60 -9.70
C LEU A 358 10.14 -14.38 -8.63
N ARG A 359 9.46 -15.03 -7.67
CA ARG A 359 10.10 -15.90 -6.67
C ARG A 359 10.93 -17.00 -7.31
N THR A 360 10.33 -17.71 -8.27
CA THR A 360 11.04 -18.79 -8.99
C THR A 360 12.27 -18.24 -9.73
N GLN A 361 12.17 -17.06 -10.32
CA GLN A 361 13.31 -16.41 -10.97
C GLN A 361 14.43 -16.09 -9.98
N ILE A 362 14.11 -15.47 -8.84
CA ILE A 362 15.06 -15.16 -7.78
C ILE A 362 15.77 -16.43 -7.29
N GLN A 363 15.01 -17.48 -6.99
CA GLN A 363 15.56 -18.74 -6.49
C GLN A 363 16.46 -19.47 -7.50
N ASN A 364 16.19 -19.33 -8.80
CA ASN A 364 16.94 -20.00 -9.85
C ASN A 364 18.17 -19.21 -10.33
N GLU A 365 18.20 -17.90 -10.17
CA GLU A 365 19.27 -17.05 -10.70
C GLU A 365 20.67 -17.45 -10.19
N LEU A 366 20.80 -17.79 -8.93
CA LEU A 366 22.08 -18.25 -8.36
C LEU A 366 22.48 -19.65 -8.81
N ARG A 367 21.53 -20.53 -9.15
CA ARG A 367 21.83 -21.88 -9.65
C ARG A 367 22.43 -21.86 -11.05
N PHE A 368 22.12 -20.82 -11.83
CA PHE A 368 22.58 -20.66 -13.22
C PHE A 368 23.61 -19.56 -13.40
N ALA A 369 24.02 -18.85 -12.33
CA ALA A 369 25.09 -17.87 -12.40
C ALA A 369 26.43 -18.59 -12.70
N PRO A 370 27.16 -18.21 -13.78
CA PRO A 370 28.48 -18.79 -14.02
C PRO A 370 29.40 -18.43 -12.84
N ALA A 371 30.34 -19.32 -12.49
CA ALA A 371 31.30 -19.18 -11.39
C ALA A 371 32.12 -17.86 -11.38
N ASN A 372 32.03 -17.05 -12.44
CA ASN A 372 32.68 -15.74 -12.56
C ASN A 372 31.83 -14.56 -12.10
N ALA A 373 30.64 -14.76 -11.55
CA ALA A 373 29.77 -13.66 -11.07
C ALA A 373 30.31 -12.94 -9.83
N GLU A 374 31.25 -13.56 -9.09
CA GLU A 374 31.92 -12.90 -7.96
C GLU A 374 32.73 -11.65 -8.37
N ASN A 375 33.20 -11.56 -9.63
CA ASN A 375 33.90 -10.41 -10.14
C ASN A 375 32.99 -9.26 -10.63
N ILE A 376 31.69 -9.49 -10.84
CA ILE A 376 30.77 -8.47 -11.36
C ILE A 376 30.22 -7.61 -10.24
N CYS A 377 30.06 -8.16 -9.02
CA CYS A 377 29.66 -7.39 -7.85
C CYS A 377 30.71 -6.39 -7.34
N ASN A 378 32.00 -6.59 -7.71
CA ASN A 378 33.08 -5.72 -7.28
C ASN A 378 33.35 -4.51 -8.21
N ILE A 379 32.71 -4.40 -9.37
CA ILE A 379 33.06 -3.39 -10.39
C ILE A 379 32.26 -2.08 -10.25
N LYS A 380 31.24 -1.98 -9.39
CA LYS A 380 30.47 -0.72 -9.23
C LYS A 380 30.18 -0.36 -7.77
N LYS A 381 31.21 -0.32 -6.93
CA LYS A 381 31.18 0.58 -5.77
C LYS A 381 31.94 1.86 -6.15
N PRO A 382 31.30 3.04 -6.21
CA PRO A 382 32.07 4.27 -6.23
C PRO A 382 32.88 4.32 -4.94
N ASN A 383 34.21 4.54 -5.08
CA ASN A 383 35.13 4.74 -3.97
C ASN A 383 34.63 5.89 -3.08
N ALA A 384 34.07 5.55 -1.94
CA ALA A 384 33.77 6.48 -0.84
C ALA A 384 35.01 6.78 0.02
N HIS A 385 36.19 6.81 -0.60
CA HIS A 385 37.41 7.26 0.03
C HIS A 385 38.05 8.35 -0.86
N ASN A 386 37.55 9.59 -0.72
CA ASN A 386 38.34 10.81 -0.98
C ASN A 386 37.45 12.07 -0.86
N LEU A 387 36.95 12.34 0.35
CA LEU A 387 36.39 13.66 0.68
C LEU A 387 36.64 14.06 2.14
N TYR A 388 37.79 13.70 2.70
CA TYR A 388 38.33 14.38 3.87
C TYR A 388 39.86 14.38 3.79
N ALA A 389 40.39 15.30 3.02
CA ALA A 389 41.73 15.84 3.21
C ALA A 389 41.80 17.23 2.58
N LYS A 390 42.14 18.22 3.45
CA LYS A 390 42.51 19.63 3.16
C LYS A 390 41.26 20.56 3.03
N THR A 391 41.02 21.45 3.94
CA THR A 391 41.82 22.37 4.78
C THR A 391 40.99 22.77 6.00
#